data_f176d9034b1e2d31b1e304e910175056
#
_entry.id   f176d9034b1e2d31b1e304e910175056
#
_cell.length_a   1.000
_cell.length_b   1.000
_cell.length_c   1.000
_cell.angle_alpha   90.00
_cell.angle_beta   90.00
_cell.angle_gamma   90.00
#
_symmetry.space_group_name_H-M   'P 1'
#
loop_
_entity.id
_entity.type
_entity.pdbx_description
1 polymer ?
#
loop_
_entity_poly.entity_id
_entity_poly.type
_entity_poly.pdbx_seq_one_letter_code
_entity_poly.pdbx_strand_id
1 'polypeptide(L)'
;MLKRLPFLCAALLALAACSHDSDSGRAAQQAAPAATSSAEAAPASPATSTAPATAASAAPAATGTVAAAPAATTPAPAATAAPFVDNGKWVEGKNYFLIDPAQPTSHPGKIEVTEVFSYGCPACNGFHSTADQIAKSLPPNAVMNYLAASFRPDENWPMYQRAFYAAQALGLVDKTHDAMFDAVWKSGELSTYNLKSSGLKPHSAWPTIEDAAKFYAKYGVDPQEFVGVANSFTVNTRMKRADDLMKAYGVESTPTMVVNGKYRFTAGSAGGYAQSIELTQWLVAKEAAGK
;
A
#
# COMPACT_ATOMS: atom_id res chain seq x y z
N MET A 1 41.02 -37.74 35.54
CA MET A 1 42.08 -37.95 34.51
C MET A 1 41.73 -37.00 33.38
N LEU A 2 42.18 -35.87 33.39
CA LEU A 2 43.37 -35.12 32.93
C LEU A 2 43.75 -35.47 31.47
N LYS A 3 43.46 -34.53 30.53
CA LYS A 3 44.47 -34.03 29.57
C LYS A 3 43.94 -32.82 28.82
N ARG A 4 44.52 -31.69 29.20
CA ARG A 4 44.52 -30.40 28.44
C ARG A 4 45.54 -30.51 27.31
N LEU A 5 45.30 -29.87 26.18
CA LEU A 5 46.38 -29.26 25.39
C LEU A 5 45.81 -28.10 24.55
N PRO A 6 46.45 -26.91 24.59
CA PRO A 6 46.13 -25.77 23.75
C PRO A 6 46.99 -25.78 22.49
N PHE A 7 46.49 -25.34 21.37
CA PHE A 7 47.30 -24.89 20.24
C PHE A 7 47.04 -23.42 19.96
N LEU A 8 48.04 -22.69 20.36
CA LEU A 8 48.31 -21.31 19.99
C LEU A 8 49.05 -21.33 18.66
N CYS A 9 48.66 -20.60 17.65
CA CYS A 9 49.53 -20.16 16.57
C CYS A 9 49.14 -18.76 16.11
N ALA A 10 50.10 -17.91 16.21
CA ALA A 10 50.13 -16.49 16.02
C ALA A 10 50.23 -16.10 14.52
N ALA A 11 49.70 -14.93 14.26
CA ALA A 11 50.16 -13.83 13.43
C ALA A 11 50.98 -14.10 12.13
N LEU A 12 50.52 -13.42 11.07
CA LEU A 12 51.46 -12.65 10.21
C LEU A 12 50.66 -11.61 9.41
N LEU A 13 50.90 -10.33 9.75
CA LEU A 13 50.58 -9.16 8.94
C LEU A 13 51.48 -9.16 7.69
N ALA A 14 50.94 -8.80 6.55
CA ALA A 14 51.70 -8.24 5.45
C ALA A 14 50.94 -7.05 4.86
N LEU A 15 51.41 -5.84 5.21
CA LEU A 15 51.15 -4.61 4.47
C LEU A 15 51.96 -4.67 3.17
N ALA A 16 51.32 -4.35 2.05
CA ALA A 16 52.04 -3.86 0.87
C ALA A 16 51.26 -2.63 0.36
N ALA A 17 51.84 -1.47 0.69
CA ALA A 17 51.55 -0.22 0.03
C ALA A 17 52.40 -0.16 -1.27
N CYS A 18 51.79 0.20 -2.37
CA CYS A 18 52.49 0.78 -3.52
C CYS A 18 51.68 1.95 -4.02
N SER A 19 52.16 3.11 -3.68
CA SER A 19 51.94 4.38 -4.36
C SER A 19 52.63 4.37 -5.71
N HIS A 20 52.01 4.85 -6.76
CA HIS A 20 52.74 5.49 -7.85
C HIS A 20 51.95 6.69 -8.38
N ASP A 21 52.71 7.77 -8.42
CA ASP A 21 52.40 9.14 -8.77
C ASP A 21 52.22 9.35 -10.28
N SER A 22 51.43 10.38 -10.55
CA SER A 22 51.60 11.42 -11.57
C SER A 22 51.84 11.03 -13.03
N ASP A 23 51.00 11.45 -13.93
CA ASP A 23 51.36 12.56 -14.79
C ASP A 23 50.19 13.23 -15.50
N SER A 24 50.39 14.50 -15.75
CA SER A 24 49.56 15.55 -16.29
C SER A 24 49.23 15.38 -17.76
N GLY A 25 48.05 15.79 -18.18
CA GLY A 25 47.71 15.89 -19.59
C GLY A 25 46.40 16.60 -19.89
N ARG A 26 46.33 17.88 -19.65
CA ARG A 26 45.87 19.00 -20.51
C ARG A 26 44.53 18.90 -21.24
N ALA A 27 43.76 19.87 -20.90
CA ALA A 27 42.56 20.40 -21.48
C ALA A 27 42.41 20.29 -23.00
N ALA A 28 41.19 20.01 -23.42
CA ALA A 28 40.60 20.57 -24.63
C ALA A 28 39.15 20.95 -24.37
N GLN A 29 38.96 22.20 -24.18
CA GLN A 29 37.75 22.96 -24.17
C GLN A 29 37.25 23.07 -25.62
N GLN A 30 35.99 22.69 -25.91
CA GLN A 30 35.36 23.09 -27.15
C GLN A 30 33.86 23.31 -26.87
N ALA A 31 33.55 24.49 -26.70
CA ALA A 31 32.64 25.47 -27.24
C ALA A 31 31.31 24.93 -27.77
N ALA A 32 30.25 25.41 -27.12
CA ALA A 32 28.89 25.48 -27.63
C ALA A 32 28.82 26.44 -28.83
N PRO A 33 27.88 26.26 -29.74
CA PRO A 33 27.35 27.40 -30.48
C PRO A 33 25.98 27.80 -29.97
N ALA A 34 25.87 29.10 -29.82
CA ALA A 34 24.73 29.86 -29.37
C ALA A 34 23.61 29.89 -30.42
N ALA A 35 22.46 30.17 -29.87
CA ALA A 35 21.22 30.66 -30.38
C ALA A 35 21.19 31.29 -31.79
N THR A 36 20.12 31.00 -32.49
CA THR A 36 19.44 32.00 -33.31
C THR A 36 17.93 31.95 -33.08
N SER A 37 17.46 33.03 -32.55
CA SER A 37 16.08 33.49 -32.48
C SER A 37 15.53 33.76 -33.86
N SER A 38 14.28 33.37 -34.09
CA SER A 38 13.39 34.13 -34.98
C SER A 38 11.96 34.00 -34.48
N ALA A 39 11.46 35.12 -34.11
CA ALA A 39 10.08 35.39 -33.75
C ALA A 39 9.24 35.59 -35.04
N GLU A 40 7.92 35.67 -34.81
CA GLU A 40 6.85 36.25 -35.66
C GLU A 40 5.94 35.19 -36.30
N ALA A 41 4.63 35.18 -36.20
CA ALA A 41 3.61 36.11 -35.82
C ALA A 41 2.29 35.35 -35.55
N ALA A 42 1.50 35.76 -34.61
CA ALA A 42 0.04 35.64 -34.67
C ALA A 42 -0.49 36.72 -35.64
N PRO A 43 -1.70 36.62 -36.23
CA PRO A 43 -2.92 36.84 -35.47
C PRO A 43 -4.22 36.14 -36.05
N ALA A 44 -5.29 36.39 -35.30
CA ALA A 44 -6.67 36.58 -35.69
C ALA A 44 -7.68 35.42 -35.47
N SER A 45 -8.44 35.55 -34.41
CA SER A 45 -9.91 35.33 -34.41
C SER A 45 -10.58 36.45 -35.31
N PRO A 46 -11.88 36.38 -35.62
CA PRO A 46 -13.01 35.63 -35.10
C PRO A 46 -14.01 35.18 -36.20
N ALA A 47 -14.98 34.32 -35.88
CA ALA A 47 -16.28 34.35 -36.54
C ALA A 47 -17.38 33.77 -35.64
N THR A 48 -18.20 34.65 -35.20
CA THR A 48 -19.57 34.51 -34.73
C THR A 48 -20.47 33.88 -35.77
N SER A 49 -21.35 32.95 -35.38
CA SER A 49 -22.63 32.74 -36.07
C SER A 49 -23.64 32.04 -35.19
N THR A 50 -24.50 32.81 -34.59
CA THR A 50 -25.96 32.86 -34.67
C THR A 50 -26.73 31.53 -34.52
N ALA A 51 -27.48 31.48 -33.43
CA ALA A 51 -28.65 30.63 -33.26
C ALA A 51 -29.81 31.08 -34.18
N PRO A 52 -30.80 30.21 -34.43
CA PRO A 52 -32.15 30.64 -34.17
C PRO A 52 -32.96 29.68 -33.25
N ALA A 53 -33.77 30.32 -32.44
CA ALA A 53 -34.82 29.75 -31.64
C ALA A 53 -36.08 29.46 -32.48
N THR A 54 -36.94 28.69 -31.88
CA THR A 54 -38.39 28.46 -32.04
C THR A 54 -38.71 27.00 -32.36
N ALA A 55 -39.65 26.28 -31.76
CA ALA A 55 -40.96 26.69 -31.21
C ALA A 55 -41.46 25.66 -30.20
N ALA A 56 -42.32 26.13 -29.31
CA ALA A 56 -43.09 25.38 -28.36
C ALA A 56 -44.10 24.43 -29.01
N SER A 57 -44.38 23.28 -28.41
CA SER A 57 -45.68 22.61 -28.55
C SER A 57 -46.07 21.91 -27.25
N ALA A 58 -47.30 22.05 -26.96
CA ALA A 58 -48.06 21.88 -25.74
C ALA A 58 -48.08 20.45 -25.16
N ALA A 59 -48.23 20.39 -23.85
CA ALA A 59 -48.63 19.23 -23.05
C ALA A 59 -50.04 18.74 -23.32
N PRO A 60 -50.33 17.49 -22.92
CA PRO A 60 -51.57 17.27 -22.17
C PRO A 60 -51.32 16.75 -20.76
N ALA A 61 -52.07 17.27 -19.85
CA ALA A 61 -52.19 16.87 -18.46
C ALA A 61 -52.68 15.43 -18.33
N ALA A 62 -51.96 14.63 -17.55
CA ALA A 62 -52.49 13.37 -17.01
C ALA A 62 -52.48 13.47 -15.48
N THR A 63 -53.65 13.44 -14.93
CA THR A 63 -53.94 13.27 -13.51
C THR A 63 -53.41 11.91 -13.05
N GLY A 64 -52.42 11.93 -12.17
CA GLY A 64 -51.82 10.75 -11.56
C GLY A 64 -51.73 10.91 -10.05
N THR A 65 -52.45 10.11 -9.39
CA THR A 65 -52.63 9.78 -7.98
C THR A 65 -51.39 10.04 -7.12
N VAL A 66 -51.57 10.79 -6.04
CA VAL A 66 -50.55 11.03 -4.99
C VAL A 66 -50.30 9.73 -4.26
N ALA A 67 -49.19 9.06 -4.56
CA ALA A 67 -48.70 7.96 -3.74
C ALA A 67 -48.04 8.55 -2.49
N ALA A 68 -48.54 8.13 -1.33
CA ALA A 68 -48.00 8.50 -0.02
C ALA A 68 -46.49 8.19 0.07
N ALA A 69 -45.69 9.17 0.50
CA ALA A 69 -44.29 9.01 0.81
C ALA A 69 -44.14 7.94 1.91
N PRO A 70 -43.09 7.05 1.80
CA PRO A 70 -42.78 6.15 2.91
C PRO A 70 -42.32 6.96 4.11
N ALA A 71 -42.90 6.67 5.26
CA ALA A 71 -42.48 7.25 6.53
C ALA A 71 -40.98 7.09 6.74
N ALA A 72 -40.31 8.19 7.05
CA ALA A 72 -38.93 8.18 7.47
C ALA A 72 -38.79 7.30 8.71
N THR A 73 -38.14 6.16 8.55
CA THR A 73 -37.72 5.32 9.67
C THR A 73 -36.65 6.09 10.44
N THR A 74 -37.03 6.54 11.64
CA THR A 74 -36.09 7.10 12.63
C THR A 74 -34.96 6.10 12.83
N PRO A 75 -33.66 6.48 12.69
CA PRO A 75 -32.57 5.59 13.02
C PRO A 75 -32.69 5.13 14.47
N ALA A 76 -32.64 3.82 14.69
CA ALA A 76 -32.57 3.28 16.03
C ALA A 76 -31.38 3.92 16.77
N PRO A 77 -31.48 4.24 18.08
CA PRO A 77 -30.39 4.78 18.86
C PRO A 77 -29.20 3.84 18.74
N ALA A 78 -28.04 4.36 18.33
CA ALA A 78 -26.80 3.60 18.36
C ALA A 78 -26.61 3.08 19.77
N ALA A 79 -26.50 1.76 19.91
CA ALA A 79 -26.19 1.14 21.19
C ALA A 79 -24.96 1.84 21.76
N THR A 80 -25.08 2.45 22.91
CA THR A 80 -23.96 3.09 23.63
C THR A 80 -22.93 2.01 23.90
N ALA A 81 -21.78 2.12 23.21
CA ALA A 81 -20.66 1.22 23.45
C ALA A 81 -20.29 1.26 24.94
N ALA A 82 -20.00 0.10 25.51
CA ALA A 82 -19.56 0.01 26.90
C ALA A 82 -18.35 0.95 27.12
N PRO A 83 -18.22 1.60 28.28
CA PRO A 83 -17.10 2.49 28.56
C PRO A 83 -15.77 1.75 28.36
N PHE A 84 -14.85 2.36 27.64
CA PHE A 84 -13.50 1.81 27.51
C PHE A 84 -12.81 1.77 28.88
N VAL A 85 -12.32 0.60 29.24
CA VAL A 85 -11.55 0.38 30.49
C VAL A 85 -10.14 -0.06 30.11
N ASP A 86 -9.16 0.75 30.45
CA ASP A 86 -7.76 0.34 30.33
C ASP A 86 -7.42 -0.59 31.49
N ASN A 87 -7.13 -1.85 31.17
CA ASN A 87 -6.75 -2.87 32.15
C ASN A 87 -5.23 -2.99 32.33
N GLY A 88 -4.44 -2.10 31.73
CA GLY A 88 -2.97 -2.09 31.81
C GLY A 88 -2.27 -3.24 31.07
N LYS A 89 -3.02 -4.03 30.27
CA LYS A 89 -2.43 -5.13 29.49
C LYS A 89 -1.50 -4.62 28.39
N TRP A 90 -1.89 -3.52 27.75
CA TRP A 90 -1.20 -2.98 26.60
C TRP A 90 -0.47 -1.68 26.96
N VAL A 91 0.85 -1.71 26.79
CA VAL A 91 1.74 -0.63 27.23
C VAL A 91 2.31 0.10 26.00
N GLU A 92 2.12 1.42 25.95
CA GLU A 92 2.73 2.28 24.95
C GLU A 92 4.26 2.22 25.03
N GLY A 93 4.92 2.28 23.89
CA GLY A 93 6.38 2.12 23.79
C GLY A 93 6.88 0.67 23.92
N LYS A 94 5.96 -0.29 24.20
CA LYS A 94 6.27 -1.71 24.29
C LYS A 94 5.41 -2.55 23.33
N ASN A 95 4.10 -2.50 23.49
CA ASN A 95 3.17 -3.30 22.70
C ASN A 95 2.69 -2.55 21.45
N TYR A 96 2.55 -1.25 21.55
CA TYR A 96 2.21 -0.34 20.47
C TYR A 96 2.98 0.98 20.63
N PHE A 97 3.08 1.74 19.54
CA PHE A 97 3.83 3.00 19.48
C PHE A 97 2.95 4.08 18.89
N LEU A 98 3.07 5.30 19.40
CA LEU A 98 2.40 6.47 18.83
C LEU A 98 3.03 6.85 17.50
N ILE A 99 2.17 7.34 16.62
CA ILE A 99 2.54 8.04 15.38
C ILE A 99 2.30 9.52 15.64
N ASP A 100 3.37 10.30 15.71
CA ASP A 100 3.31 11.73 15.99
C ASP A 100 4.04 12.51 14.88
N PRO A 101 3.34 13.43 14.18
CA PRO A 101 1.90 13.69 14.28
C PRO A 101 1.04 12.55 13.72
N ALA A 102 -0.18 12.40 14.25
CA ALA A 102 -1.15 11.45 13.70
C ALA A 102 -1.41 11.73 12.21
N GLN A 103 -1.53 10.68 11.43
CA GLN A 103 -1.70 10.79 9.97
C GLN A 103 -3.17 10.69 9.56
N PRO A 104 -3.57 11.34 8.46
CA PRO A 104 -4.94 11.26 7.97
C PRO A 104 -5.28 9.86 7.47
N THR A 105 -6.53 9.45 7.69
CA THR A 105 -7.10 8.19 7.22
C THR A 105 -7.79 8.33 5.86
N SER A 106 -8.04 7.21 5.19
CA SER A 106 -8.72 7.16 3.90
C SER A 106 -10.24 7.05 4.03
N HIS A 107 -10.76 6.74 5.23
CA HIS A 107 -12.16 6.50 5.50
C HIS A 107 -12.71 7.47 6.55
N PRO A 108 -13.11 8.70 6.15
CA PRO A 108 -13.64 9.70 7.08
C PRO A 108 -14.83 9.17 7.88
N GLY A 109 -14.83 9.40 9.19
CA GLY A 109 -15.92 8.97 10.08
C GLY A 109 -15.86 7.50 10.50
N LYS A 110 -14.84 6.75 10.10
CA LYS A 110 -14.53 5.39 10.55
C LYS A 110 -13.19 5.33 11.25
N ILE A 111 -13.05 4.43 12.21
CA ILE A 111 -11.75 4.08 12.76
C ILE A 111 -11.07 3.14 11.75
N GLU A 112 -10.03 3.63 11.10
CA GLU A 112 -9.33 2.87 10.08
C GLU A 112 -8.28 1.96 10.73
N VAL A 113 -8.32 0.67 10.39
CA VAL A 113 -7.31 -0.31 10.75
C VAL A 113 -6.56 -0.68 9.48
N THR A 114 -5.31 -0.28 9.38
CA THR A 114 -4.49 -0.47 8.18
C THR A 114 -3.43 -1.53 8.41
N GLU A 115 -3.39 -2.55 7.55
CA GLU A 115 -2.22 -3.41 7.43
C GLU A 115 -1.26 -2.84 6.39
N VAL A 116 -0.03 -2.56 6.80
CA VAL A 116 1.08 -2.31 5.89
C VAL A 116 1.71 -3.63 5.53
N PHE A 117 1.63 -4.01 4.27
CA PHE A 117 1.97 -5.35 3.80
C PHE A 117 2.67 -5.35 2.44
N SER A 118 3.18 -6.49 2.01
CA SER A 118 3.51 -6.79 0.62
C SER A 118 3.13 -8.22 0.29
N TYR A 119 2.61 -8.46 -0.91
CA TYR A 119 2.42 -9.82 -1.41
C TYR A 119 3.73 -10.62 -1.47
N GLY A 120 4.87 -9.94 -1.68
CA GLY A 120 6.20 -10.54 -1.66
C GLY A 120 6.78 -10.81 -0.27
N CYS A 121 6.08 -10.41 0.81
CA CYS A 121 6.58 -10.57 2.17
C CYS A 121 6.17 -11.94 2.77
N PRO A 122 7.12 -12.83 3.14
CA PRO A 122 6.78 -14.12 3.74
C PRO A 122 6.09 -14.00 5.09
N ALA A 123 6.45 -12.99 5.90
CA ALA A 123 5.81 -12.74 7.18
C ALA A 123 4.35 -12.25 7.00
N CYS A 124 4.06 -11.47 5.95
CA CYS A 124 2.70 -11.05 5.63
C CYS A 124 1.86 -12.26 5.19
N ASN A 125 2.42 -13.16 4.37
CA ASN A 125 1.74 -14.41 4.03
C ASN A 125 1.39 -15.24 5.28
N GLY A 126 2.29 -15.33 6.24
CA GLY A 126 2.03 -15.99 7.52
C GLY A 126 0.97 -15.27 8.38
N PHE A 127 0.91 -13.94 8.31
CA PHE A 127 -0.02 -13.10 9.08
C PHE A 127 -1.40 -12.98 8.41
N HIS A 128 -1.52 -13.27 7.14
CA HIS A 128 -2.69 -13.01 6.30
C HIS A 128 -4.01 -13.50 6.91
N SER A 129 -4.05 -14.75 7.38
CA SER A 129 -5.25 -15.27 8.06
C SER A 129 -5.60 -14.53 9.36
N THR A 130 -4.61 -13.92 10.02
CA THR A 130 -4.81 -13.08 11.21
C THR A 130 -5.39 -11.72 10.81
N ALA A 131 -4.90 -11.13 9.71
CA ALA A 131 -5.46 -9.89 9.16
C ALA A 131 -6.94 -10.06 8.78
N ASP A 132 -7.30 -11.21 8.19
CA ASP A 132 -8.69 -11.57 7.89
C ASP A 132 -9.55 -11.68 9.16
N GLN A 133 -9.03 -12.30 10.21
CA GLN A 133 -9.74 -12.38 11.49
C GLN A 133 -9.92 -10.99 12.11
N ILE A 134 -8.91 -10.13 12.04
CA ILE A 134 -9.01 -8.72 12.44
C ILE A 134 -10.15 -8.07 11.66
N ALA A 135 -10.12 -8.11 10.33
CA ALA A 135 -11.12 -7.48 9.48
C ALA A 135 -12.55 -7.93 9.83
N LYS A 136 -12.75 -9.23 10.04
CA LYS A 136 -14.05 -9.84 10.41
C LYS A 136 -14.51 -9.48 11.83
N SER A 137 -13.59 -9.12 12.72
CA SER A 137 -13.89 -8.78 14.11
C SER A 137 -14.13 -7.28 14.34
N LEU A 138 -13.94 -6.44 13.34
CA LEU A 138 -14.10 -4.99 13.48
C LEU A 138 -15.58 -4.62 13.71
N PRO A 139 -15.84 -3.69 14.62
CA PRO A 139 -17.20 -3.16 14.85
C PRO A 139 -17.64 -2.30 13.65
N PRO A 140 -18.96 -2.01 13.52
CA PRO A 140 -19.49 -1.26 12.37
C PRO A 140 -18.90 0.15 12.17
N ASN A 141 -18.34 0.76 13.20
CA ASN A 141 -17.67 2.07 13.15
C ASN A 141 -16.18 1.99 12.80
N ALA A 142 -15.66 0.79 12.56
CA ALA A 142 -14.29 0.59 12.10
C ALA A 142 -14.26 -0.06 10.71
N VAL A 143 -13.11 0.03 10.03
CA VAL A 143 -12.92 -0.50 8.67
C VAL A 143 -11.48 -0.97 8.49
N MET A 144 -11.32 -2.13 7.82
CA MET A 144 -10.00 -2.60 7.40
C MET A 144 -9.55 -1.86 6.15
N ASN A 145 -8.27 -1.53 6.10
CA ASN A 145 -7.60 -0.93 4.97
C ASN A 145 -6.24 -1.63 4.74
N TYR A 146 -5.74 -1.57 3.51
CA TYR A 146 -4.47 -2.17 3.13
C TYR A 146 -3.56 -1.13 2.49
N LEU A 147 -2.30 -1.09 2.93
CA LEU A 147 -1.26 -0.22 2.40
C LEU A 147 -0.11 -1.09 1.87
N ALA A 148 -0.03 -1.21 0.55
CA ALA A 148 1.00 -2.04 -0.07
C ALA A 148 2.36 -1.34 -0.03
N ALA A 149 3.38 -2.07 0.44
CA ALA A 149 4.76 -1.60 0.61
C ALA A 149 5.64 -1.89 -0.62
N SER A 150 6.65 -1.03 -0.85
CA SER A 150 7.59 -1.13 -1.98
C SER A 150 9.06 -1.12 -1.58
N PHE A 151 9.39 -1.04 -0.29
CA PHE A 151 10.76 -0.77 0.18
C PHE A 151 11.77 -1.92 0.03
N ARG A 152 11.36 -3.06 -0.58
CA ARG A 152 12.24 -4.17 -0.97
C ARG A 152 12.24 -4.37 -2.50
N PRO A 153 12.85 -3.43 -3.26
CA PRO A 153 12.95 -3.57 -4.70
C PRO A 153 13.78 -4.80 -5.12
N ASP A 154 14.70 -5.23 -4.26
CA ASP A 154 15.49 -6.45 -4.36
C ASP A 154 14.67 -7.75 -4.23
N GLU A 155 13.38 -7.64 -3.90
CA GLU A 155 12.40 -8.73 -3.84
C GLU A 155 11.17 -8.46 -4.70
N ASN A 156 11.27 -7.51 -5.64
CA ASN A 156 10.20 -7.13 -6.58
C ASN A 156 8.94 -6.51 -5.92
N TRP A 157 9.06 -5.97 -4.70
CA TRP A 157 7.90 -5.38 -4.01
C TRP A 157 7.25 -4.21 -4.75
N PRO A 158 7.98 -3.35 -5.50
CA PRO A 158 7.34 -2.30 -6.30
C PRO A 158 6.37 -2.84 -7.37
N MET A 159 6.63 -4.02 -7.94
CA MET A 159 5.70 -4.66 -8.89
C MET A 159 4.42 -5.12 -8.16
N TYR A 160 4.56 -5.75 -7.01
CA TYR A 160 3.40 -6.17 -6.19
C TYR A 160 2.58 -4.97 -5.70
N GLN A 161 3.24 -3.88 -5.28
CA GLN A 161 2.57 -2.64 -4.91
C GLN A 161 1.76 -2.07 -6.08
N ARG A 162 2.35 -2.02 -7.28
CA ARG A 162 1.68 -1.57 -8.50
C ARG A 162 0.48 -2.43 -8.84
N ALA A 163 0.63 -3.75 -8.78
CA ALA A 163 -0.45 -4.69 -9.04
C ALA A 163 -1.62 -4.51 -8.04
N PHE A 164 -1.32 -4.31 -6.75
CA PHE A 164 -2.32 -4.02 -5.72
C PHE A 164 -3.10 -2.74 -6.02
N TYR A 165 -2.42 -1.63 -6.32
CA TYR A 165 -3.11 -0.36 -6.60
C TYR A 165 -3.86 -0.35 -7.93
N ALA A 166 -3.43 -1.14 -8.92
CA ALA A 166 -4.20 -1.38 -10.13
C ALA A 166 -5.49 -2.17 -9.82
N ALA A 167 -5.38 -3.27 -9.08
CA ALA A 167 -6.53 -4.04 -8.63
C ALA A 167 -7.50 -3.21 -7.78
N GLN A 168 -6.98 -2.34 -6.90
CA GLN A 168 -7.79 -1.42 -6.11
C GLN A 168 -8.55 -0.41 -6.99
N ALA A 169 -7.89 0.13 -8.02
CA ALA A 169 -8.52 1.07 -8.96
C ALA A 169 -9.64 0.41 -9.78
N LEU A 170 -9.52 -0.90 -10.01
CA LEU A 170 -10.51 -1.71 -10.75
C LEU A 170 -11.56 -2.37 -9.84
N GLY A 171 -11.52 -2.13 -8.52
CA GLY A 171 -12.48 -2.73 -7.56
C GLY A 171 -12.33 -4.24 -7.40
N LEU A 172 -11.14 -4.79 -7.58
CA LEU A 172 -10.88 -6.23 -7.58
C LEU A 172 -10.30 -6.74 -6.25
N VAL A 173 -9.82 -5.85 -5.36
CA VAL A 173 -9.07 -6.27 -4.16
C VAL A 173 -9.85 -7.26 -3.32
N ASP A 174 -11.12 -6.99 -3.01
CA ASP A 174 -11.95 -7.86 -2.16
C ASP A 174 -12.09 -9.29 -2.69
N LYS A 175 -11.96 -9.47 -4.01
CA LYS A 175 -12.09 -10.78 -4.68
C LYS A 175 -10.75 -11.47 -4.89
N THR A 176 -9.65 -10.73 -4.82
CA THR A 176 -8.36 -11.21 -5.32
C THR A 176 -7.24 -11.13 -4.30
N HIS A 177 -7.47 -10.52 -3.13
CA HIS A 177 -6.40 -10.34 -2.13
C HIS A 177 -5.82 -11.68 -1.67
N ASP A 178 -6.68 -12.61 -1.25
CA ASP A 178 -6.30 -13.97 -0.86
C ASP A 178 -5.66 -14.73 -2.02
N ALA A 179 -6.28 -14.65 -3.18
CA ALA A 179 -5.82 -15.35 -4.38
C ALA A 179 -4.45 -14.85 -4.85
N MET A 180 -4.13 -13.57 -4.62
CA MET A 180 -2.82 -13.02 -4.94
C MET A 180 -1.74 -13.55 -3.99
N PHE A 181 -2.01 -13.67 -2.68
CA PHE A 181 -1.12 -14.38 -1.77
C PHE A 181 -0.93 -15.85 -2.20
N ASP A 182 -2.00 -16.53 -2.61
CA ASP A 182 -1.93 -17.89 -3.12
C ASP A 182 -1.10 -18.01 -4.40
N ALA A 183 -1.23 -17.05 -5.33
CA ALA A 183 -0.43 -17.00 -6.55
C ALA A 183 1.06 -16.78 -6.27
N VAL A 184 1.41 -16.05 -5.21
CA VAL A 184 2.80 -15.82 -4.83
C VAL A 184 3.36 -17.00 -4.01
N TRP A 185 2.61 -17.52 -3.03
CA TRP A 185 3.16 -18.42 -2.00
C TRP A 185 2.72 -19.88 -2.08
N LYS A 186 1.62 -20.19 -2.78
CA LYS A 186 1.13 -21.58 -2.94
C LYS A 186 1.44 -22.11 -4.34
N SER A 187 0.91 -21.47 -5.39
CA SER A 187 1.16 -21.90 -6.76
C SER A 187 2.53 -21.48 -7.27
N GLY A 188 3.07 -20.36 -6.79
CA GLY A 188 4.30 -19.77 -7.24
C GLY A 188 4.22 -19.10 -8.62
N GLU A 189 3.01 -18.95 -9.17
CA GLU A 189 2.74 -18.32 -10.48
C GLU A 189 3.30 -16.90 -10.53
N LEU A 190 3.11 -16.13 -9.46
CA LEU A 190 3.59 -14.76 -9.32
C LEU A 190 4.70 -14.62 -8.27
N SER A 191 5.38 -15.71 -7.94
CA SER A 191 6.44 -15.67 -6.92
C SER A 191 7.75 -15.16 -7.47
N THR A 192 8.40 -14.27 -6.74
CA THR A 192 9.81 -13.90 -6.92
C THR A 192 10.74 -14.96 -6.37
N TYR A 193 10.23 -15.83 -5.49
CA TYR A 193 11.00 -16.89 -4.84
C TYR A 193 10.84 -18.23 -5.56
N ASN A 194 11.88 -19.03 -5.47
CA ASN A 194 11.77 -20.46 -5.75
C ASN A 194 11.22 -21.14 -4.51
N LEU A 195 9.94 -21.49 -4.52
CA LEU A 195 9.25 -22.06 -3.35
C LEU A 195 9.81 -23.43 -2.90
N LYS A 196 10.57 -24.11 -3.78
CA LYS A 196 11.21 -25.39 -3.43
C LYS A 196 12.56 -25.22 -2.72
N SER A 197 13.31 -24.16 -3.04
CA SER A 197 14.65 -23.92 -2.50
C SER A 197 14.72 -22.70 -1.57
N SER A 198 13.62 -21.99 -1.36
CA SER A 198 13.49 -20.78 -0.52
C SER A 198 14.39 -19.61 -0.92
N GLY A 199 15.01 -19.66 -2.10
CA GLY A 199 15.84 -18.59 -2.65
C GLY A 199 15.11 -17.72 -3.67
N LEU A 200 15.64 -16.53 -3.93
CA LEU A 200 15.15 -15.69 -5.03
C LEU A 200 15.41 -16.36 -6.37
N LYS A 201 14.45 -16.24 -7.29
CA LYS A 201 14.65 -16.57 -8.70
C LYS A 201 15.65 -15.60 -9.33
N PRO A 202 16.33 -15.95 -10.42
CA PRO A 202 17.06 -14.99 -11.23
C PRO A 202 16.14 -13.83 -11.63
N HIS A 203 16.64 -12.62 -11.69
CA HIS A 203 15.86 -11.41 -11.97
C HIS A 203 15.05 -11.52 -13.29
N SER A 204 15.60 -12.21 -14.30
CA SER A 204 14.92 -12.47 -15.57
C SER A 204 13.68 -13.38 -15.46
N ALA A 205 13.51 -14.07 -14.34
CA ALA A 205 12.38 -14.94 -14.05
C ALA A 205 11.41 -14.35 -13.00
N TRP A 206 11.57 -13.07 -12.66
CA TRP A 206 10.66 -12.39 -11.78
C TRP A 206 9.36 -12.06 -12.50
N PRO A 207 8.22 -12.14 -11.81
CA PRO A 207 6.94 -11.77 -12.41
C PRO A 207 6.92 -10.28 -12.76
N THR A 208 6.29 -9.99 -13.88
CA THR A 208 6.08 -8.62 -14.41
C THR A 208 4.65 -8.16 -14.16
N ILE A 209 4.36 -6.91 -14.49
CA ILE A 209 2.98 -6.41 -14.43
C ILE A 209 2.07 -7.09 -15.46
N GLU A 210 2.62 -7.55 -16.59
CA GLU A 210 1.92 -8.31 -17.62
C GLU A 210 1.57 -9.73 -17.10
N ASP A 211 2.42 -10.33 -16.27
CA ASP A 211 2.09 -11.61 -15.63
C ASP A 211 1.00 -11.42 -14.57
N ALA A 212 1.05 -10.33 -13.80
CA ALA A 212 -0.05 -9.96 -12.92
C ALA A 212 -1.35 -9.72 -13.72
N ALA A 213 -1.29 -9.06 -14.87
CA ALA A 213 -2.46 -8.85 -15.73
C ALA A 213 -3.10 -10.17 -16.19
N LYS A 214 -2.29 -11.18 -16.55
CA LYS A 214 -2.78 -12.53 -16.89
C LYS A 214 -3.47 -13.20 -15.69
N PHE A 215 -2.93 -13.00 -14.49
CA PHE A 215 -3.56 -13.49 -13.26
C PHE A 215 -4.93 -12.81 -13.05
N TYR A 216 -5.01 -11.47 -13.13
CA TYR A 216 -6.25 -10.73 -12.94
C TYR A 216 -7.29 -10.95 -14.04
N ALA A 217 -6.89 -11.40 -15.23
CA ALA A 217 -7.81 -11.80 -16.29
C ALA A 217 -8.76 -12.93 -15.87
N LYS A 218 -8.32 -13.80 -14.94
CA LYS A 218 -9.16 -14.85 -14.35
C LYS A 218 -10.35 -14.28 -13.54
N TYR A 219 -10.31 -13.00 -13.22
CA TYR A 219 -11.33 -12.26 -12.47
C TYR A 219 -12.12 -11.27 -13.32
N GLY A 220 -11.98 -11.38 -14.65
CA GLY A 220 -12.84 -10.70 -15.62
C GLY A 220 -12.34 -9.33 -16.08
N VAL A 221 -11.06 -9.00 -15.88
CA VAL A 221 -10.47 -7.78 -16.42
C VAL A 221 -9.64 -8.09 -17.67
N ASP A 222 -9.70 -7.23 -18.67
CA ASP A 222 -8.84 -7.32 -19.84
C ASP A 222 -7.37 -7.07 -19.45
N PRO A 223 -6.41 -7.93 -19.86
CA PRO A 223 -5.00 -7.75 -19.51
C PRO A 223 -4.40 -6.42 -19.95
N GLN A 224 -4.80 -5.90 -21.11
CA GLN A 224 -4.28 -4.61 -21.61
C GLN A 224 -4.85 -3.45 -20.79
N GLU A 225 -6.14 -3.54 -20.43
CA GLU A 225 -6.76 -2.59 -19.51
C GLU A 225 -6.04 -2.60 -18.15
N PHE A 226 -5.78 -3.77 -17.58
CA PHE A 226 -5.06 -3.89 -16.30
C PHE A 226 -3.67 -3.23 -16.39
N VAL A 227 -2.88 -3.52 -17.42
CA VAL A 227 -1.55 -2.91 -17.63
C VAL A 227 -1.66 -1.40 -17.80
N GLY A 228 -2.66 -0.93 -18.57
CA GLY A 228 -2.92 0.50 -18.76
C GLY A 228 -3.22 1.20 -17.44
N VAL A 229 -4.10 0.63 -16.61
CA VAL A 229 -4.42 1.14 -15.27
C VAL A 229 -3.18 1.10 -14.36
N ALA A 230 -2.44 0.00 -14.36
CA ALA A 230 -1.25 -0.17 -13.54
C ALA A 230 -0.16 0.89 -13.85
N ASN A 231 -0.04 1.32 -15.08
CA ASN A 231 0.91 2.35 -15.51
C ASN A 231 0.33 3.78 -15.50
N SER A 232 -0.91 3.95 -15.04
CA SER A 232 -1.58 5.24 -15.00
C SER A 232 -0.94 6.21 -13.99
N PHE A 233 -1.15 7.50 -14.22
CA PHE A 233 -0.79 8.54 -13.26
C PHE A 233 -1.44 8.34 -11.89
N THR A 234 -2.69 7.90 -11.88
CA THR A 234 -3.45 7.63 -10.64
C THR A 234 -2.77 6.56 -9.79
N VAL A 235 -2.37 5.43 -10.39
CA VAL A 235 -1.67 4.35 -9.67
C VAL A 235 -0.31 4.83 -9.19
N ASN A 236 0.47 5.52 -10.03
CA ASN A 236 1.77 6.10 -9.61
C ASN A 236 1.62 7.05 -8.42
N THR A 237 0.58 7.89 -8.41
CA THR A 237 0.30 8.80 -7.30
C THR A 237 -0.09 8.05 -6.02
N ARG A 238 -0.89 6.98 -6.13
CA ARG A 238 -1.24 6.13 -4.98
C ARG A 238 -0.03 5.42 -4.39
N MET A 239 0.85 4.86 -5.25
CA MET A 239 2.10 4.23 -4.82
C MET A 239 2.98 5.22 -4.06
N LYS A 240 3.20 6.42 -4.62
CA LYS A 240 3.97 7.46 -3.94
C LYS A 240 3.36 7.85 -2.60
N ARG A 241 2.05 8.05 -2.54
CA ARG A 241 1.36 8.36 -1.28
C ARG A 241 1.52 7.25 -0.24
N ALA A 242 1.47 6.00 -0.66
CA ALA A 242 1.70 4.87 0.23
C ALA A 242 3.12 4.87 0.81
N ASP A 243 4.12 5.12 -0.04
CA ASP A 243 5.51 5.22 0.40
C ASP A 243 5.74 6.39 1.38
N ASP A 244 5.08 7.53 1.14
CA ASP A 244 5.13 8.68 2.03
C ASP A 244 4.44 8.38 3.39
N LEU A 245 3.27 7.70 3.36
CA LEU A 245 2.57 7.28 4.57
C LEU A 245 3.35 6.25 5.38
N MET A 246 3.98 5.27 4.75
CA MET A 246 4.82 4.31 5.46
C MET A 246 5.95 4.98 6.23
N LYS A 247 6.58 6.00 5.63
CA LYS A 247 7.61 6.81 6.32
C LYS A 247 7.01 7.60 7.48
N ALA A 248 5.86 8.24 7.27
CA ALA A 248 5.16 9.01 8.29
C ALA A 248 4.67 8.14 9.45
N TYR A 249 4.26 6.90 9.18
CA TYR A 249 3.93 5.92 10.21
C TYR A 249 5.16 5.37 10.95
N GLY A 250 6.38 5.60 10.45
CA GLY A 250 7.60 4.99 10.99
C GLY A 250 7.62 3.48 10.82
N VAL A 251 7.14 2.99 9.67
CA VAL A 251 7.13 1.55 9.34
C VAL A 251 8.52 1.11 8.92
N GLU A 252 9.08 0.14 9.65
CA GLU A 252 10.41 -0.44 9.40
C GLU A 252 10.34 -1.89 8.89
N SER A 253 9.18 -2.53 9.05
CA SER A 253 8.96 -3.92 8.66
C SER A 253 7.50 -4.17 8.31
N THR A 254 7.24 -5.30 7.64
CA THR A 254 5.90 -5.80 7.36
C THR A 254 5.72 -7.23 7.91
N PRO A 255 4.53 -7.61 8.36
CA PRO A 255 3.34 -6.77 8.49
C PRO A 255 3.46 -5.77 9.66
N THR A 256 2.97 -4.56 9.46
CA THR A 256 2.75 -3.58 10.53
C THR A 256 1.29 -3.15 10.51
N MET A 257 0.64 -3.19 11.67
CA MET A 257 -0.72 -2.70 11.84
C MET A 257 -0.70 -1.23 12.28
N VAL A 258 -1.59 -0.43 11.70
CA VAL A 258 -1.80 0.97 12.07
C VAL A 258 -3.28 1.18 12.39
N VAL A 259 -3.58 1.77 13.55
CA VAL A 259 -4.95 2.08 13.94
C VAL A 259 -5.15 3.59 13.94
N ASN A 260 -6.11 4.01 13.14
CA ASN A 260 -6.58 5.40 12.99
C ASN A 260 -5.47 6.42 12.69
N GLY A 261 -4.38 5.98 12.04
CA GLY A 261 -3.22 6.82 11.75
C GLY A 261 -2.45 7.30 12.99
N LYS A 262 -2.78 6.78 14.19
CA LYS A 262 -2.23 7.23 15.47
C LYS A 262 -1.34 6.19 16.16
N TYR A 263 -1.66 4.92 16.02
CA TYR A 263 -0.96 3.84 16.73
C TYR A 263 -0.43 2.84 15.72
N ARG A 264 0.80 2.40 15.89
CA ARG A 264 1.38 1.30 15.10
C ARG A 264 1.88 0.18 16.00
N PHE A 265 1.82 -1.04 15.50
CA PHE A 265 2.40 -2.20 16.15
C PHE A 265 2.71 -3.31 15.13
N THR A 266 3.55 -4.24 15.51
CA THR A 266 3.83 -5.48 14.78
C THR A 266 3.31 -6.68 15.56
N ALA A 267 3.19 -7.84 14.93
CA ALA A 267 2.84 -9.07 15.64
C ALA A 267 3.85 -9.38 16.76
N GLY A 268 5.13 -9.07 16.55
CA GLY A 268 6.17 -9.24 17.56
C GLY A 268 5.95 -8.36 18.79
N SER A 269 5.68 -7.06 18.60
CA SER A 269 5.44 -6.15 19.73
C SER A 269 4.11 -6.44 20.44
N ALA A 270 3.09 -6.89 19.71
CA ALA A 270 1.83 -7.34 20.32
C ALA A 270 1.98 -8.61 21.18
N GLY A 271 3.02 -9.43 20.91
CA GLY A 271 3.25 -10.69 21.61
C GLY A 271 2.76 -11.92 20.83
N GLY A 272 2.40 -11.76 19.54
CA GLY A 272 1.99 -12.84 18.64
C GLY A 272 0.74 -12.53 17.83
N TYR A 273 0.33 -13.46 17.00
CA TYR A 273 -0.80 -13.28 16.07
C TYR A 273 -2.14 -13.13 16.82
N ALA A 274 -2.41 -13.98 17.78
CA ALA A 274 -3.64 -13.88 18.60
C ALA A 274 -3.69 -12.55 19.37
N GLN A 275 -2.57 -12.13 19.94
CA GLN A 275 -2.45 -10.87 20.64
C GLN A 275 -2.60 -9.66 19.71
N SER A 276 -2.24 -9.80 18.44
CA SER A 276 -2.47 -8.75 17.43
C SER A 276 -3.96 -8.47 17.22
N ILE A 277 -4.80 -9.51 17.23
CA ILE A 277 -6.27 -9.35 17.16
C ILE A 277 -6.78 -8.59 18.38
N GLU A 278 -6.39 -9.03 19.58
CA GLU A 278 -6.82 -8.42 20.83
C GLU A 278 -6.34 -6.96 20.96
N LEU A 279 -5.09 -6.68 20.58
CA LEU A 279 -4.54 -5.32 20.60
C LEU A 279 -5.26 -4.40 19.62
N THR A 280 -5.57 -4.91 18.40
CA THR A 280 -6.37 -4.14 17.43
C THR A 280 -7.73 -3.78 18.01
N GLN A 281 -8.44 -4.76 18.55
CA GLN A 281 -9.76 -4.53 19.16
C GLN A 281 -9.70 -3.53 20.32
N TRP A 282 -8.67 -3.62 21.15
CA TRP A 282 -8.45 -2.68 22.25
C TRP A 282 -8.16 -1.26 21.75
N LEU A 283 -7.29 -1.09 20.74
CA LEU A 283 -6.98 0.22 20.14
C LEU A 283 -8.20 0.83 19.45
N VAL A 284 -9.00 0.01 18.75
CA VAL A 284 -10.27 0.45 18.14
C VAL A 284 -11.25 0.92 19.21
N ALA A 285 -11.38 0.18 20.31
CA ALA A 285 -12.24 0.58 21.43
C ALA A 285 -11.74 1.86 22.11
N LYS A 286 -10.43 2.02 22.25
CA LYS A 286 -9.78 3.24 22.79
C LYS A 286 -10.12 4.45 21.92
N GLU A 287 -9.96 4.35 20.59
CA GLU A 287 -10.32 5.41 19.64
C GLU A 287 -11.82 5.72 19.66
N ALA A 288 -12.68 4.70 19.71
CA ALA A 288 -14.12 4.89 19.80
C ALA A 288 -14.55 5.65 21.07
N ALA A 289 -13.79 5.54 22.15
CA ALA A 289 -14.01 6.25 23.42
C ALA A 289 -13.35 7.64 23.45
N GLY A 290 -12.64 8.05 22.41
CA GLY A 290 -11.92 9.33 22.34
C GLY A 290 -10.73 9.42 23.31
N LYS A 291 -10.06 8.29 23.59
CA LYS A 291 -8.97 8.19 24.57
C LYS A 291 -7.58 8.10 23.94
#